data_4815a1dc24faab2777e31b3c6c9b5d25
#
_entry.id   4815a1dc24faab2777e31b3c6c9b5d25
#
_cell.length_a   1.000
_cell.length_b   1.000
_cell.length_c   1.000
_cell.angle_alpha   90.00
_cell.angle_beta   90.00
_cell.angle_gamma   90.00
#
_symmetry.space_group_name_H-M   'P 1'
#
loop_
_entity.id
_entity.type
_entity.pdbx_description
1 polymer ?
#
loop_
_entity_poly.entity_id
_entity_poly.type
_entity_poly.pdbx_seq_one_letter_code
_entity_poly.pdbx_strand_id
1 'polypeptide(L)'
;MTYETLITERQGPVGWLVFNRPEVGNAMNATMFDELAQVWLEMDHDPAVRVIAVTGEGDAFNTGLDVQAFIREPERLRTIREQVQAYDMHFTARHQQVVKPVLAAVNGICAGGGLQFVTDSDIAICSSNARFLDPNVSLGQTVAYSAFTLARTIAFGVAMRLALTGRHEHMSAARALEIGMVTEIVDPPEKLREAVQEAGELIARNSPAALVHSKRAMWRALQMGLDDACRAGSEDIGAMWDHPDQVEGPAAFAEKREPKWQPPEAGQR
;
A
#
# COMPACT_ATOMS: atom_id res chain seq x y z
N MET A 1 -6.95 16.44 -10.74
CA MET A 1 -7.61 15.92 -11.98
C MET A 1 -8.86 15.16 -11.57
N THR A 2 -9.80 14.96 -12.48
CA THR A 2 -10.97 14.11 -12.21
C THR A 2 -10.68 12.75 -12.83
N TYR A 3 -10.67 11.70 -12.03
CA TYR A 3 -10.50 10.32 -12.45
C TYR A 3 -11.87 9.69 -12.72
N GLU A 4 -11.93 8.67 -13.57
CA GLU A 4 -13.14 7.92 -13.89
C GLU A 4 -13.39 6.80 -12.89
N THR A 5 -12.31 6.08 -12.51
CA THR A 5 -12.36 4.85 -11.70
C THR A 5 -11.81 5.03 -10.29
N LEU A 6 -11.29 6.21 -9.98
CA LEU A 6 -10.71 6.56 -8.69
C LEU A 6 -11.31 7.84 -8.14
N ILE A 7 -11.35 7.95 -6.81
CA ILE A 7 -11.63 9.20 -6.10
C ILE A 7 -10.36 9.56 -5.31
N THR A 8 -9.98 10.84 -5.37
CA THR A 8 -8.91 11.38 -4.53
C THR A 8 -9.48 12.44 -3.59
N GLU A 9 -9.19 12.30 -2.32
CA GLU A 9 -9.62 13.22 -1.27
C GLU A 9 -8.45 13.56 -0.37
N ARG A 10 -8.53 14.65 0.37
CA ARG A 10 -7.55 14.97 1.40
C ARG A 10 -8.24 15.40 2.68
N GLN A 11 -7.89 14.74 3.78
CA GLN A 11 -8.33 15.12 5.12
C GLN A 11 -7.09 15.41 5.97
N GLY A 12 -6.88 16.67 6.32
CA GLY A 12 -5.66 17.10 7.00
C GLY A 12 -4.39 16.71 6.21
N PRO A 13 -3.45 16.00 6.83
CA PRO A 13 -2.21 15.55 6.18
C PRO A 13 -2.36 14.22 5.42
N VAL A 14 -3.52 13.56 5.47
CA VAL A 14 -3.77 12.27 4.83
C VAL A 14 -4.45 12.47 3.49
N GLY A 15 -3.81 11.98 2.43
CA GLY A 15 -4.39 11.85 1.10
C GLY A 15 -5.06 10.48 0.95
N TRP A 16 -6.33 10.46 0.57
CA TRP A 16 -7.09 9.24 0.33
C TRP A 16 -7.19 8.93 -1.15
N LEU A 17 -6.80 7.72 -1.52
CA LEU A 17 -7.05 7.10 -2.80
C LEU A 17 -8.17 6.06 -2.63
N VAL A 18 -9.28 6.26 -3.31
CA VAL A 18 -10.45 5.37 -3.20
C VAL A 18 -10.73 4.73 -4.55
N PHE A 19 -10.72 3.41 -4.61
CA PHE A 19 -11.20 2.67 -5.79
C PHE A 19 -12.70 2.90 -5.93
N ASN A 20 -13.16 3.32 -7.11
CA ASN A 20 -14.53 3.76 -7.34
C ASN A 20 -15.20 3.01 -8.50
N ARG A 21 -15.27 1.69 -8.37
CA ARG A 21 -16.05 0.78 -9.24
C ARG A 21 -16.79 -0.25 -8.38
N PRO A 22 -17.62 0.19 -7.39
CA PRO A 22 -18.25 -0.70 -6.41
C PRO A 22 -19.14 -1.77 -7.06
N GLU A 23 -19.75 -1.48 -8.21
CA GLU A 23 -20.63 -2.39 -8.96
C GLU A 23 -19.93 -3.65 -9.48
N VAL A 24 -18.61 -3.62 -9.58
CA VAL A 24 -17.76 -4.78 -9.96
C VAL A 24 -16.74 -5.13 -8.88
N GLY A 25 -17.00 -4.74 -7.62
CA GLY A 25 -16.11 -5.01 -6.49
C GLY A 25 -14.74 -4.32 -6.62
N ASN A 26 -14.71 -3.15 -7.22
CA ASN A 26 -13.50 -2.36 -7.47
C ASN A 26 -12.44 -3.08 -8.31
N ALA A 27 -12.86 -4.02 -9.18
CA ALA A 27 -11.96 -4.71 -10.09
C ALA A 27 -11.29 -3.73 -11.06
N MET A 28 -10.00 -3.97 -11.35
CA MET A 28 -9.16 -3.09 -12.15
C MET A 28 -9.35 -3.35 -13.63
N ASN A 29 -9.91 -2.38 -14.36
CA ASN A 29 -9.90 -2.31 -15.82
C ASN A 29 -8.69 -1.54 -16.33
N ALA A 30 -8.56 -1.39 -17.64
CA ALA A 30 -7.45 -0.68 -18.27
C ALA A 30 -7.35 0.79 -17.83
N THR A 31 -8.50 1.49 -17.72
CA THR A 31 -8.57 2.88 -17.25
C THR A 31 -8.00 3.01 -15.83
N MET A 32 -8.39 2.12 -14.91
CA MET A 32 -7.87 2.15 -13.55
C MET A 32 -6.35 1.92 -13.48
N PHE A 33 -5.77 1.05 -14.34
CA PHE A 33 -4.32 0.88 -14.41
C PHE A 33 -3.63 2.17 -14.84
N ASP A 34 -4.14 2.85 -15.87
CA ASP A 34 -3.58 4.11 -16.38
C ASP A 34 -3.71 5.23 -15.32
N GLU A 35 -4.86 5.32 -14.64
CA GLU A 35 -5.10 6.30 -13.57
C GLU A 35 -4.22 6.05 -12.34
N LEU A 36 -4.05 4.79 -11.94
CA LEU A 36 -3.17 4.43 -10.81
C LEU A 36 -1.72 4.82 -11.08
N ALA A 37 -1.23 4.65 -12.31
CA ALA A 37 0.11 5.08 -12.68
C ALA A 37 0.36 6.58 -12.47
N GLN A 38 -0.67 7.40 -12.53
CA GLN A 38 -0.60 8.85 -12.35
C GLN A 38 -0.85 9.29 -10.92
N VAL A 39 -1.92 8.79 -10.30
CA VAL A 39 -2.40 9.27 -9.00
C VAL A 39 -1.39 9.07 -7.87
N TRP A 40 -0.64 7.96 -7.88
CA TRP A 40 0.40 7.72 -6.89
C TRP A 40 1.48 8.80 -6.92
N LEU A 41 1.91 9.21 -8.12
CA LEU A 41 2.92 10.24 -8.30
C LEU A 41 2.38 11.62 -7.91
N GLU A 42 1.13 11.93 -8.27
CA GLU A 42 0.49 13.19 -7.88
C GLU A 42 0.41 13.31 -6.36
N MET A 43 -0.04 12.26 -5.66
CA MET A 43 -0.11 12.27 -4.20
C MET A 43 1.26 12.30 -3.53
N ASP A 44 2.25 11.62 -4.11
CA ASP A 44 3.63 11.63 -3.60
C ASP A 44 4.27 13.01 -3.73
N HIS A 45 3.97 13.75 -4.79
CA HIS A 45 4.51 15.08 -5.03
C HIS A 45 3.71 16.22 -4.36
N ASP A 46 2.47 15.98 -3.91
CA ASP A 46 1.67 17.01 -3.23
C ASP A 46 2.23 17.31 -1.84
N PRO A 47 2.79 18.51 -1.58
CA PRO A 47 3.37 18.85 -0.27
C PRO A 47 2.35 18.89 0.88
N ALA A 48 1.05 18.99 0.57
CA ALA A 48 -0.02 18.95 1.56
C ALA A 48 -0.36 17.53 2.02
N VAL A 49 0.04 16.51 1.26
CA VAL A 49 -0.11 15.09 1.61
C VAL A 49 1.16 14.61 2.31
N ARG A 50 1.02 14.09 3.52
CA ARG A 50 2.11 13.54 4.35
C ARG A 50 2.06 12.01 4.40
N VAL A 51 0.87 11.45 4.30
CA VAL A 51 0.57 10.01 4.35
C VAL A 51 -0.49 9.73 3.30
N ILE A 52 -0.40 8.60 2.63
CA ILE A 52 -1.40 8.16 1.64
C ILE A 52 -2.16 6.98 2.23
N ALA A 53 -3.49 7.02 2.18
CA ALA A 53 -4.35 5.90 2.55
C ALA A 53 -5.11 5.41 1.31
N VAL A 54 -5.22 4.09 1.12
CA VAL A 54 -5.95 3.48 0.01
C VAL A 54 -7.09 2.61 0.51
N THR A 55 -8.28 2.77 -0.07
CA THR A 55 -9.49 1.98 0.27
C THR A 55 -10.37 1.77 -0.96
N GLY A 56 -11.47 1.03 -0.82
CA GLY A 56 -12.48 0.85 -1.86
C GLY A 56 -13.81 1.49 -1.48
N GLU A 57 -14.55 1.96 -2.47
CA GLU A 57 -15.94 2.36 -2.30
C GLU A 57 -16.84 1.12 -2.19
N GLY A 58 -17.87 1.18 -1.36
CA GLY A 58 -18.82 0.07 -1.15
C GLY A 58 -18.26 -1.09 -0.31
N ASP A 59 -18.69 -2.32 -0.62
CA ASP A 59 -18.48 -3.50 0.22
C ASP A 59 -17.18 -4.27 -0.09
N ALA A 60 -16.42 -3.86 -1.08
CA ALA A 60 -15.17 -4.50 -1.47
C ALA A 60 -13.99 -3.51 -1.42
N PHE A 61 -12.84 -4.00 -1.02
CA PHE A 61 -11.59 -3.24 -1.16
C PHE A 61 -11.18 -3.22 -2.65
N ASN A 62 -10.73 -4.34 -3.19
CA ASN A 62 -10.40 -4.52 -4.59
C ASN A 62 -10.34 -6.01 -4.93
N THR A 63 -11.03 -6.45 -5.97
CA THR A 63 -11.13 -7.86 -6.34
C THR A 63 -10.16 -8.29 -7.44
N GLY A 64 -9.18 -7.44 -7.77
CA GLY A 64 -8.13 -7.76 -8.74
C GLY A 64 -8.50 -7.35 -10.16
N LEU A 65 -8.02 -8.12 -11.13
CA LEU A 65 -8.21 -7.83 -12.54
C LEU A 65 -9.68 -7.99 -12.97
N ASP A 66 -10.25 -7.00 -13.67
CA ASP A 66 -11.56 -7.09 -14.30
C ASP A 66 -11.48 -7.99 -15.55
N VAL A 67 -11.61 -9.30 -15.33
CA VAL A 67 -11.52 -10.30 -16.41
C VAL A 67 -12.54 -10.04 -17.52
N GLN A 68 -13.75 -9.56 -17.19
CA GLN A 68 -14.79 -9.28 -18.16
C GLN A 68 -14.45 -8.07 -19.05
N ALA A 69 -13.89 -7.02 -18.47
CA ALA A 69 -13.43 -5.87 -19.24
C ALA A 69 -12.30 -6.28 -20.19
N PHE A 70 -11.33 -7.06 -19.72
CA PHE A 70 -10.19 -7.47 -20.54
C PHE A 70 -10.52 -8.52 -21.64
N ILE A 71 -11.59 -9.30 -21.49
CA ILE A 71 -12.11 -10.13 -22.60
C ILE A 71 -12.56 -9.23 -23.77
N ARG A 72 -13.10 -8.05 -23.47
CA ARG A 72 -13.54 -7.07 -24.48
C ARG A 72 -12.38 -6.25 -25.07
N GLU A 73 -11.28 -6.14 -24.35
CA GLU A 73 -10.11 -5.33 -24.69
C GLU A 73 -8.81 -6.19 -24.72
N PRO A 74 -8.69 -7.17 -25.63
CA PRO A 74 -7.59 -8.15 -25.61
C PRO A 74 -6.21 -7.51 -25.82
N GLU A 75 -6.13 -6.41 -26.56
CA GLU A 75 -4.86 -5.69 -26.77
C GLU A 75 -4.35 -5.04 -25.48
N ARG A 76 -5.27 -4.48 -24.65
CA ARG A 76 -4.91 -3.93 -23.34
C ARG A 76 -4.42 -5.02 -22.39
N LEU A 77 -5.06 -6.19 -22.41
CA LEU A 77 -4.58 -7.34 -21.64
C LEU A 77 -3.17 -7.77 -22.09
N ARG A 78 -2.89 -7.72 -23.39
CA ARG A 78 -1.56 -8.01 -23.92
C ARG A 78 -0.51 -7.03 -23.38
N THR A 79 -0.80 -5.73 -23.40
CA THR A 79 0.09 -4.71 -22.82
C THR A 79 0.39 -4.98 -21.34
N ILE A 80 -0.63 -5.28 -20.54
CA ILE A 80 -0.43 -5.61 -19.11
C ILE A 80 0.44 -6.87 -18.95
N ARG A 81 0.24 -7.91 -19.78
CA ARG A 81 1.08 -9.11 -19.74
C ARG A 81 2.55 -8.81 -20.08
N GLU A 82 2.78 -7.95 -21.06
CA GLU A 82 4.13 -7.51 -21.43
C GLU A 82 4.79 -6.74 -20.27
N GLN A 83 4.05 -5.84 -19.60
CA GLN A 83 4.51 -5.13 -18.41
C GLN A 83 4.82 -6.09 -17.24
N VAL A 84 3.96 -7.08 -16.99
CA VAL A 84 4.21 -8.11 -15.98
C VAL A 84 5.48 -8.90 -16.31
N GLN A 85 5.68 -9.32 -17.56
CA GLN A 85 6.89 -10.07 -17.97
C GLN A 85 8.17 -9.23 -17.85
N ALA A 86 8.09 -7.93 -18.13
CA ALA A 86 9.19 -6.99 -17.99
C ALA A 86 9.44 -6.54 -16.53
N TYR A 87 8.57 -6.91 -15.59
CA TYR A 87 8.54 -6.35 -14.23
C TYR A 87 8.42 -4.81 -14.22
N ASP A 88 7.65 -4.28 -15.18
CA ASP A 88 7.43 -2.85 -15.41
C ASP A 88 5.98 -2.46 -15.09
N MET A 89 5.56 -2.75 -13.87
CA MET A 89 4.21 -2.44 -13.39
C MET A 89 4.18 -1.09 -12.66
N HIS A 90 3.04 -0.38 -12.77
CA HIS A 90 2.90 0.99 -12.26
C HIS A 90 1.63 1.21 -11.42
N PHE A 91 0.94 0.16 -10.97
CA PHE A 91 -0.38 0.29 -10.35
C PHE A 91 -0.38 0.36 -8.82
N THR A 92 0.73 0.06 -8.14
CA THR A 92 0.84 0.22 -6.68
C THR A 92 1.83 1.31 -6.29
N ALA A 93 1.74 1.77 -5.04
CA ALA A 93 2.66 2.74 -4.47
C ALA A 93 4.13 2.27 -4.58
N ARG A 94 4.38 0.97 -4.33
CA ARG A 94 5.71 0.39 -4.42
C ARG A 94 6.24 0.36 -5.85
N HIS A 95 5.41 0.00 -6.81
CA HIS A 95 5.79 0.03 -8.23
C HIS A 95 6.14 1.45 -8.69
N GLN A 96 5.46 2.46 -8.17
CA GLN A 96 5.74 3.87 -8.44
C GLN A 96 6.82 4.47 -7.54
N GLN A 97 7.43 3.65 -6.68
CA GLN A 97 8.48 4.09 -5.76
C GLN A 97 8.05 5.27 -4.87
N VAL A 98 6.78 5.27 -4.44
CA VAL A 98 6.22 6.28 -3.54
C VAL A 98 7.01 6.32 -2.25
N VAL A 99 7.55 7.49 -1.91
CA VAL A 99 8.40 7.67 -0.73
C VAL A 99 7.61 7.95 0.55
N LYS A 100 6.42 8.52 0.42
CA LYS A 100 5.54 8.78 1.58
C LYS A 100 5.01 7.48 2.18
N PRO A 101 4.72 7.46 3.49
CA PRO A 101 4.03 6.33 4.12
C PRO A 101 2.68 6.04 3.46
N VAL A 102 2.38 4.75 3.27
CA VAL A 102 1.15 4.26 2.63
C VAL A 102 0.43 3.28 3.56
N LEU A 103 -0.86 3.52 3.78
CA LEU A 103 -1.74 2.68 4.58
C LEU A 103 -2.81 2.05 3.70
N ALA A 104 -2.99 0.73 3.80
CA ALA A 104 -4.13 0.06 3.21
C ALA A 104 -5.27 -0.03 4.23
N ALA A 105 -6.43 0.53 3.90
CA ALA A 105 -7.67 0.45 4.66
C ALA A 105 -8.60 -0.58 3.98
N VAL A 106 -8.50 -1.84 4.39
CA VAL A 106 -9.19 -2.94 3.72
C VAL A 106 -10.62 -3.06 4.24
N ASN A 107 -11.56 -2.44 3.53
CA ASN A 107 -12.96 -2.31 3.94
C ASN A 107 -13.85 -3.55 3.66
N GLY A 108 -13.34 -4.57 2.96
CA GLY A 108 -14.13 -5.73 2.59
C GLY A 108 -13.32 -6.80 1.87
N ILE A 109 -13.89 -7.38 0.80
CA ILE A 109 -13.20 -8.40 0.00
C ILE A 109 -11.96 -7.81 -0.69
N CYS A 110 -10.84 -8.50 -0.50
CA CYS A 110 -9.55 -8.21 -1.15
C CYS A 110 -9.06 -9.48 -1.86
N ALA A 111 -8.98 -9.44 -3.19
CA ALA A 111 -8.68 -10.64 -3.96
C ALA A 111 -7.68 -10.40 -5.10
N GLY A 112 -6.90 -11.41 -5.44
CA GLY A 112 -5.99 -11.41 -6.60
C GLY A 112 -5.07 -10.18 -6.62
N GLY A 113 -5.16 -9.36 -7.68
CA GLY A 113 -4.39 -8.12 -7.77
C GLY A 113 -4.67 -7.10 -6.65
N GLY A 114 -5.84 -7.17 -6.00
CA GLY A 114 -6.17 -6.37 -4.81
C GLY A 114 -5.24 -6.63 -3.64
N LEU A 115 -4.75 -7.88 -3.47
CA LEU A 115 -3.77 -8.23 -2.45
C LEU A 115 -2.45 -7.46 -2.60
N GLN A 116 -2.12 -7.04 -3.85
CA GLN A 116 -0.88 -6.30 -4.10
C GLN A 116 -0.89 -4.94 -3.40
N PHE A 117 -2.04 -4.26 -3.32
CA PHE A 117 -2.13 -2.99 -2.58
C PHE A 117 -1.91 -3.19 -1.08
N VAL A 118 -2.34 -4.33 -0.52
CA VAL A 118 -2.10 -4.67 0.89
C VAL A 118 -0.63 -4.97 1.13
N THR A 119 -0.02 -5.80 0.28
CA THR A 119 1.37 -6.25 0.44
C THR A 119 2.42 -5.19 0.07
N ASP A 120 2.05 -4.20 -0.72
CA ASP A 120 2.91 -3.08 -1.12
C ASP A 120 2.67 -1.80 -0.29
N SER A 121 1.73 -1.83 0.66
CA SER A 121 1.55 -0.78 1.66
C SER A 121 2.49 -0.99 2.85
N ASP A 122 2.82 0.10 3.56
CA ASP A 122 3.70 0.05 4.73
C ASP A 122 2.95 -0.50 5.95
N ILE A 123 1.66 -0.22 6.05
CA ILE A 123 0.77 -0.67 7.12
C ILE A 123 -0.56 -1.08 6.48
N ALA A 124 -1.14 -2.20 6.91
CA ALA A 124 -2.48 -2.61 6.51
C ALA A 124 -3.39 -2.72 7.75
N ILE A 125 -4.54 -2.06 7.69
CA ILE A 125 -5.61 -2.10 8.69
C ILE A 125 -6.86 -2.59 7.97
N CYS A 126 -7.61 -3.48 8.57
CA CYS A 126 -8.81 -4.01 7.93
C CYS A 126 -10.05 -3.90 8.80
N SER A 127 -11.22 -3.91 8.18
CA SER A 127 -12.50 -4.06 8.88
C SER A 127 -12.73 -5.50 9.33
N SER A 128 -13.56 -5.71 10.34
CA SER A 128 -13.87 -7.03 10.89
C SER A 128 -14.53 -7.98 9.88
N ASN A 129 -15.18 -7.43 8.85
CA ASN A 129 -15.79 -8.18 7.74
C ASN A 129 -14.84 -8.45 6.57
N ALA A 130 -13.59 -7.97 6.61
CA ALA A 130 -12.63 -8.17 5.51
C ALA A 130 -12.34 -9.66 5.26
N ARG A 131 -12.14 -10.00 3.98
CA ARG A 131 -11.80 -11.35 3.50
C ARG A 131 -10.73 -11.26 2.45
N PHE A 132 -9.76 -12.17 2.53
CA PHE A 132 -8.60 -12.20 1.62
C PHE A 132 -8.55 -13.54 0.89
N LEU A 133 -8.31 -13.52 -0.41
CA LEU A 133 -8.15 -14.73 -1.22
C LEU A 133 -7.30 -14.45 -2.47
N ASP A 134 -6.60 -15.47 -2.95
CA ASP A 134 -5.89 -15.39 -4.24
C ASP A 134 -6.53 -16.38 -5.25
N PRO A 135 -7.42 -15.92 -6.14
CA PRO A 135 -8.12 -16.81 -7.07
C PRO A 135 -7.30 -17.25 -8.29
N ASN A 136 -6.06 -16.76 -8.47
CA ASN A 136 -5.29 -16.94 -9.70
C ASN A 136 -5.18 -18.41 -10.14
N VAL A 137 -4.83 -19.32 -9.23
CA VAL A 137 -4.70 -20.76 -9.58
C VAL A 137 -6.04 -21.39 -9.98
N SER A 138 -7.15 -20.88 -9.46
CA SER A 138 -8.51 -21.32 -9.86
C SER A 138 -8.91 -20.81 -11.25
N LEU A 139 -8.21 -19.83 -11.78
CA LEU A 139 -8.38 -19.28 -13.13
C LEU A 139 -7.34 -19.84 -14.12
N GLY A 140 -6.53 -20.83 -13.70
CA GLY A 140 -5.46 -21.39 -14.51
C GLY A 140 -4.25 -20.47 -14.68
N GLN A 141 -4.10 -19.51 -13.79
CA GLN A 141 -2.98 -18.56 -13.75
C GLN A 141 -2.04 -18.89 -12.59
N THR A 142 -0.78 -18.49 -12.69
CA THR A 142 0.13 -18.51 -11.55
C THR A 142 -0.22 -17.38 -10.57
N VAL A 143 0.22 -17.52 -9.32
CA VAL A 143 0.15 -16.43 -8.33
C VAL A 143 0.87 -15.17 -8.82
N ALA A 144 0.41 -14.01 -8.37
CA ALA A 144 1.01 -12.71 -8.66
C ALA A 144 2.06 -12.30 -7.60
N TYR A 145 2.60 -11.10 -7.74
CA TYR A 145 3.69 -10.58 -6.89
C TYR A 145 3.33 -10.47 -5.40
N SER A 146 2.05 -10.29 -5.06
CA SER A 146 1.56 -10.30 -3.68
C SER A 146 1.94 -11.59 -2.93
N ALA A 147 1.86 -12.75 -3.60
CA ALA A 147 2.25 -14.02 -3.00
C ALA A 147 3.77 -14.08 -2.69
N PHE A 148 4.60 -13.44 -3.52
CA PHE A 148 6.05 -13.39 -3.28
C PHE A 148 6.40 -12.46 -2.12
N THR A 149 5.71 -11.34 -1.97
CA THR A 149 5.86 -10.44 -0.81
C THR A 149 5.38 -11.14 0.46
N LEU A 150 4.21 -11.80 0.44
CA LEU A 150 3.70 -12.57 1.57
C LEU A 150 4.67 -13.67 2.00
N ALA A 151 5.27 -14.40 1.06
CA ALA A 151 6.26 -15.43 1.38
C ALA A 151 7.51 -14.91 2.12
N ARG A 152 7.73 -13.58 2.11
CA ARG A 152 8.82 -12.90 2.83
C ARG A 152 8.39 -12.28 4.16
N THR A 153 7.10 -12.01 4.32
CA THR A 153 6.58 -11.22 5.47
C THR A 153 5.77 -12.06 6.45
N ILE A 154 5.22 -13.21 6.02
CA ILE A 154 4.49 -14.14 6.88
C ILE A 154 5.09 -15.55 6.80
N ALA A 155 4.60 -16.49 7.63
CA ALA A 155 5.05 -17.87 7.56
C ALA A 155 4.77 -18.48 6.17
N PHE A 156 5.81 -19.02 5.52
CA PHE A 156 5.76 -19.53 4.15
C PHE A 156 4.61 -20.49 3.88
N GLY A 157 4.34 -21.44 4.79
CA GLY A 157 3.22 -22.39 4.65
C GLY A 157 1.85 -21.72 4.62
N VAL A 158 1.69 -20.56 5.30
CA VAL A 158 0.44 -19.80 5.29
C VAL A 158 0.29 -19.03 3.95
N ALA A 159 1.38 -18.43 3.46
CA ALA A 159 1.39 -17.82 2.13
C ALA A 159 1.07 -18.84 1.04
N MET A 160 1.68 -20.05 1.11
CA MET A 160 1.40 -21.15 0.18
C MET A 160 -0.06 -21.62 0.26
N ARG A 161 -0.65 -21.71 1.46
CA ARG A 161 -2.06 -22.08 1.59
C ARG A 161 -2.97 -21.08 0.89
N LEU A 162 -2.80 -19.77 1.15
CA LEU A 162 -3.57 -18.72 0.48
C LEU A 162 -3.43 -18.81 -1.05
N ALA A 163 -2.21 -19.01 -1.54
CA ALA A 163 -1.91 -19.11 -2.96
C ALA A 163 -2.52 -20.35 -3.64
N LEU A 164 -2.44 -21.51 -2.99
CA LEU A 164 -2.80 -22.80 -3.60
C LEU A 164 -4.26 -23.20 -3.40
N THR A 165 -4.95 -22.70 -2.38
CA THR A 165 -6.38 -22.96 -2.18
C THR A 165 -7.25 -22.17 -3.14
N GLY A 166 -6.73 -21.11 -3.72
CA GLY A 166 -7.41 -20.34 -4.74
C GLY A 166 -8.71 -19.71 -4.21
N ARG A 167 -9.75 -19.74 -5.04
CA ARG A 167 -11.09 -19.22 -4.68
C ARG A 167 -11.85 -20.08 -3.67
N HIS A 168 -11.31 -21.25 -3.30
CA HIS A 168 -12.03 -22.22 -2.47
C HIS A 168 -11.86 -21.96 -0.97
N GLU A 169 -10.94 -21.08 -0.59
CA GLU A 169 -10.74 -20.70 0.80
C GLU A 169 -10.56 -19.18 0.92
N HIS A 170 -11.21 -18.59 1.93
CA HIS A 170 -11.07 -17.16 2.24
C HIS A 170 -10.39 -17.04 3.61
N MET A 171 -9.32 -16.26 3.68
CA MET A 171 -8.72 -15.88 4.93
C MET A 171 -9.55 -14.79 5.60
N SER A 172 -9.94 -14.98 6.86
CA SER A 172 -10.67 -13.97 7.64
C SER A 172 -9.75 -12.84 8.12
N ALA A 173 -10.35 -11.71 8.49
CA ALA A 173 -9.65 -10.59 9.16
C ALA A 173 -8.88 -11.08 10.40
N ALA A 174 -9.51 -11.90 11.26
CA ALA A 174 -8.88 -12.44 12.46
C ALA A 174 -7.61 -13.26 12.13
N ARG A 175 -7.67 -14.09 11.08
CA ARG A 175 -6.50 -14.87 10.66
C ARG A 175 -5.42 -13.97 10.05
N ALA A 176 -5.80 -12.96 9.29
CA ALA A 176 -4.86 -11.98 8.71
C ALA A 176 -4.10 -11.20 9.80
N LEU A 177 -4.77 -10.83 10.90
CA LEU A 177 -4.13 -10.22 12.07
C LEU A 177 -3.19 -11.21 12.79
N GLU A 178 -3.67 -12.42 13.05
CA GLU A 178 -2.89 -13.47 13.76
C GLU A 178 -1.54 -13.74 13.07
N ILE A 179 -1.50 -13.71 11.74
CA ILE A 179 -0.28 -14.00 10.95
C ILE A 179 0.55 -12.74 10.62
N GLY A 180 0.11 -11.56 11.02
CA GLY A 180 0.79 -10.29 10.76
C GLY A 180 0.64 -9.77 9.33
N MET A 181 -0.36 -10.24 8.56
CA MET A 181 -0.68 -9.68 7.24
C MET A 181 -1.35 -8.31 7.35
N VAL A 182 -2.12 -8.08 8.41
CA VAL A 182 -2.65 -6.78 8.82
C VAL A 182 -2.23 -6.50 10.25
N THR A 183 -2.16 -5.22 10.62
CA THR A 183 -1.70 -4.78 11.94
C THR A 183 -2.85 -4.54 12.92
N GLU A 184 -4.07 -4.34 12.40
CA GLU A 184 -5.24 -4.02 13.20
C GLU A 184 -6.53 -4.46 12.52
N ILE A 185 -7.55 -4.81 13.33
CA ILE A 185 -8.93 -5.03 12.90
C ILE A 185 -9.80 -3.98 13.55
N VAL A 186 -10.60 -3.30 12.74
CA VAL A 186 -11.56 -2.31 13.21
C VAL A 186 -12.98 -2.88 13.19
N ASP A 187 -13.67 -2.77 14.32
CA ASP A 187 -15.06 -3.16 14.52
C ASP A 187 -15.80 -2.07 15.28
N PRO A 188 -16.95 -1.57 14.81
CA PRO A 188 -17.64 -2.00 13.59
C PRO A 188 -16.95 -1.50 12.29
N PRO A 189 -17.22 -2.14 11.14
CA PRO A 189 -16.53 -1.85 9.86
C PRO A 189 -16.57 -0.38 9.43
N GLU A 190 -17.65 0.34 9.78
CA GLU A 190 -17.86 1.75 9.43
C GLU A 190 -16.83 2.69 10.08
N LYS A 191 -16.15 2.23 11.12
CA LYS A 191 -15.08 2.96 11.81
C LYS A 191 -13.71 2.84 11.13
N LEU A 192 -13.57 1.99 10.11
CA LEU A 192 -12.27 1.74 9.48
C LEU A 192 -11.61 3.03 8.98
N ARG A 193 -12.37 3.87 8.29
CA ARG A 193 -11.84 5.12 7.73
C ARG A 193 -11.37 6.09 8.81
N GLU A 194 -12.11 6.19 9.92
CA GLU A 194 -11.73 7.00 11.09
C GLU A 194 -10.42 6.48 11.71
N ALA A 195 -10.32 5.18 11.97
CA ALA A 195 -9.12 4.56 12.55
C ALA A 195 -7.87 4.74 11.67
N VAL A 196 -8.00 4.55 10.34
CA VAL A 196 -6.87 4.76 9.41
C VAL A 196 -6.50 6.23 9.30
N GLN A 197 -7.49 7.15 9.36
CA GLN A 197 -7.23 8.59 9.41
C GLN A 197 -6.40 8.95 10.65
N GLU A 198 -6.79 8.47 11.83
CA GLU A 198 -6.04 8.69 13.07
C GLU A 198 -4.62 8.14 13.01
N ALA A 199 -4.45 6.92 12.49
CA ALA A 199 -3.12 6.32 12.28
C ALA A 199 -2.26 7.16 11.34
N GLY A 200 -2.84 7.64 10.23
CA GLY A 200 -2.16 8.53 9.29
C GLY A 200 -1.76 9.87 9.90
N GLU A 201 -2.62 10.46 10.73
CA GLU A 201 -2.32 11.71 11.45
C GLU A 201 -1.19 11.51 12.48
N LEU A 202 -1.16 10.38 13.20
CA LEU A 202 -0.07 10.04 14.11
C LEU A 202 1.27 9.93 13.36
N ILE A 203 1.29 9.27 12.22
CA ILE A 203 2.48 9.16 11.38
C ILE A 203 2.91 10.55 10.90
N ALA A 204 1.98 11.38 10.45
CA ALA A 204 2.25 12.70 9.91
C ALA A 204 2.82 13.71 10.93
N ARG A 205 2.76 13.44 12.23
CA ARG A 205 3.41 14.25 13.28
C ARG A 205 4.93 14.13 13.27
N ASN A 206 5.48 13.09 12.63
CA ASN A 206 6.92 12.83 12.60
C ASN A 206 7.63 13.58 11.46
N SER A 207 8.95 13.68 11.51
CA SER A 207 9.77 14.27 10.45
C SER A 207 9.53 13.57 9.11
N PRO A 208 9.16 14.30 8.02
CA PRO A 208 8.99 13.71 6.71
C PRO A 208 10.25 13.01 6.20
N ALA A 209 11.40 13.65 6.37
CA ALA A 209 12.68 13.09 5.94
C ALA A 209 12.99 11.79 6.68
N ALA A 210 12.80 11.76 8.01
CA ALA A 210 13.03 10.54 8.79
C ALA A 210 12.08 9.41 8.38
N LEU A 211 10.81 9.70 8.07
CA LEU A 211 9.85 8.71 7.59
C LEU A 211 10.29 8.11 6.25
N VAL A 212 10.72 8.94 5.28
CA VAL A 212 11.19 8.50 3.96
C VAL A 212 12.39 7.57 4.10
N HIS A 213 13.43 8.00 4.83
CA HIS A 213 14.64 7.19 5.03
C HIS A 213 14.35 5.89 5.77
N SER A 214 13.53 5.93 6.82
CA SER A 214 13.13 4.73 7.58
C SER A 214 12.37 3.73 6.72
N LYS A 215 11.36 4.19 5.96
CA LYS A 215 10.59 3.36 5.02
C LYS A 215 11.53 2.69 4.01
N ARG A 216 12.38 3.46 3.34
CA ARG A 216 13.32 2.96 2.34
C ARG A 216 14.25 1.89 2.92
N ALA A 217 14.86 2.16 4.08
CA ALA A 217 15.75 1.22 4.74
C ALA A 217 15.05 -0.10 5.10
N MET A 218 13.84 -0.03 5.65
CA MET A 218 13.06 -1.22 6.03
C MET A 218 12.63 -2.06 4.82
N TRP A 219 12.17 -1.45 3.73
CA TRP A 219 11.83 -2.18 2.51
C TRP A 219 13.06 -2.83 1.87
N ARG A 220 14.21 -2.15 1.86
CA ARG A 220 15.48 -2.73 1.39
C ARG A 220 15.92 -3.92 2.25
N ALA A 221 15.72 -3.84 3.57
CA ALA A 221 16.10 -4.91 4.51
C ALA A 221 15.36 -6.23 4.22
N LEU A 222 14.14 -6.20 3.70
CA LEU A 222 13.41 -7.41 3.29
C LEU A 222 14.09 -8.19 2.15
N GLN A 223 15.04 -7.58 1.43
CA GLN A 223 15.70 -8.18 0.26
C GLN A 223 17.13 -8.66 0.55
N MET A 224 17.63 -8.44 1.78
CA MET A 224 19.04 -8.63 2.16
C MET A 224 19.20 -9.56 3.36
N GLY A 225 20.42 -10.08 3.56
CA GLY A 225 20.82 -10.63 4.86
C GLY A 225 20.95 -9.52 5.90
N LEU A 226 20.85 -9.86 7.20
CA LEU A 226 20.80 -8.86 8.28
C LEU A 226 22.00 -7.90 8.27
N ASP A 227 23.21 -8.42 8.15
CA ASP A 227 24.43 -7.58 8.17
C ASP A 227 24.51 -6.63 6.96
N ASP A 228 24.05 -7.09 5.78
CA ASP A 228 24.01 -6.26 4.58
C ASP A 228 22.91 -5.22 4.68
N ALA A 229 21.75 -5.57 5.27
CA ALA A 229 20.67 -4.64 5.56
C ALA A 229 21.13 -3.54 6.54
N CYS A 230 21.84 -3.90 7.61
CA CYS A 230 22.41 -2.93 8.57
C CYS A 230 23.43 -2.01 7.90
N ARG A 231 24.31 -2.54 7.04
CA ARG A 231 25.26 -1.72 6.28
C ARG A 231 24.56 -0.75 5.33
N ALA A 232 23.60 -1.24 4.56
CA ALA A 232 22.82 -0.40 3.65
C ALA A 232 21.98 0.65 4.40
N GLY A 233 21.39 0.28 5.55
CA GLY A 233 20.64 1.20 6.40
C GLY A 233 21.49 2.30 7.03
N SER A 234 22.81 2.08 7.21
CA SER A 234 23.72 3.10 7.72
C SER A 234 23.80 4.32 6.79
N GLU A 235 23.58 4.16 5.49
CA GLU A 235 23.49 5.28 4.53
C GLU A 235 22.26 6.14 4.82
N ASP A 236 21.10 5.51 5.09
CA ASP A 236 19.87 6.22 5.44
C ASP A 236 19.97 6.91 6.80
N ILE A 237 20.63 6.29 7.77
CA ILE A 237 20.92 6.89 9.07
C ILE A 237 21.87 8.09 8.89
N GLY A 238 22.94 7.94 8.12
CA GLY A 238 23.92 8.98 7.85
C GLY A 238 23.33 10.19 7.13
N ALA A 239 22.40 9.97 6.21
CA ALA A 239 21.71 11.04 5.49
C ALA A 239 20.91 11.98 6.42
N MET A 240 20.50 11.48 7.59
CA MET A 240 19.80 12.30 8.57
C MET A 240 20.70 13.15 9.46
N TRP A 241 22.01 12.85 9.56
CA TRP A 241 22.89 13.54 10.52
C TRP A 241 23.05 15.04 10.28
N ASP A 242 23.03 15.47 9.02
CA ASP A 242 23.10 16.88 8.64
C ASP A 242 21.71 17.49 8.32
N HIS A 243 20.63 16.71 8.51
CA HIS A 243 19.29 17.19 8.24
C HIS A 243 18.79 18.11 9.36
N PRO A 244 18.17 19.27 9.05
CA PRO A 244 17.67 20.23 10.07
C PRO A 244 16.73 19.61 11.10
N ASP A 245 15.91 18.61 10.71
CA ASP A 245 14.99 17.92 11.61
C ASP A 245 15.70 17.16 12.73
N GLN A 246 16.97 16.76 12.54
CA GLN A 246 17.75 16.10 13.58
C GLN A 246 18.19 17.05 14.69
N VAL A 247 18.18 18.34 14.43
CA VAL A 247 18.40 19.39 15.44
C VAL A 247 17.05 19.81 16.06
N GLU A 248 16.04 19.99 15.23
CA GLU A 248 14.71 20.43 15.65
C GLU A 248 14.03 19.43 16.61
N GLY A 249 14.09 18.13 16.29
CA GLY A 249 13.42 17.10 17.10
C GLY A 249 13.86 17.11 18.57
N PRO A 250 15.15 16.93 18.88
CA PRO A 250 15.66 17.02 20.24
C PRO A 250 15.40 18.37 20.94
N ALA A 251 15.50 19.49 20.20
CA ALA A 251 15.21 20.82 20.73
C ALA A 251 13.75 20.96 21.16
N ALA A 252 12.83 20.59 20.26
CA ALA A 252 11.39 20.62 20.54
C ALA A 252 11.01 19.73 21.73
N PHE A 253 11.61 18.53 21.80
CA PHE A 253 11.42 17.61 22.94
C PHE A 253 11.89 18.21 24.26
N ALA A 254 13.09 18.81 24.30
CA ALA A 254 13.64 19.44 25.50
C ALA A 254 12.79 20.66 25.94
N GLU A 255 12.29 21.42 24.98
CA GLU A 255 11.44 22.60 25.20
C GLU A 255 9.97 22.26 25.44
N LYS A 256 9.57 20.98 25.34
CA LYS A 256 8.18 20.49 25.47
C LYS A 256 7.20 21.20 24.53
N ARG A 257 7.60 21.41 23.29
CA ARG A 257 6.77 21.99 22.23
C ARG A 257 6.65 21.02 21.05
N GLU A 258 5.66 21.29 20.19
CA GLU A 258 5.57 20.58 18.91
C GLU A 258 6.75 20.98 17.99
N PRO A 259 7.35 19.99 17.30
CA PRO A 259 8.44 20.24 16.36
C PRO A 259 7.96 20.92 15.08
N LYS A 260 8.83 21.70 14.47
CA LYS A 260 8.61 22.39 13.19
C LYS A 260 9.47 21.71 12.12
N TRP A 261 8.95 20.60 11.59
CA TRP A 261 9.66 19.84 10.59
C TRP A 261 9.84 20.59 9.28
N GLN A 262 10.94 20.32 8.58
CA GLN A 262 11.11 20.77 7.20
C GLN A 262 10.05 20.12 6.29
N PRO A 263 9.55 20.83 5.28
CA PRO A 263 8.69 20.21 4.28
C PRO A 263 9.45 19.08 3.55
N PRO A 264 8.75 18.04 3.08
CA PRO A 264 9.40 17.00 2.30
C PRO A 264 10.09 17.59 1.07
N GLU A 265 11.35 17.23 0.84
CA GLU A 265 12.05 17.65 -0.36
C GLU A 265 11.44 16.96 -1.58
N ALA A 266 10.98 17.75 -2.56
CA ALA A 266 10.48 17.21 -3.80
C ALA A 266 11.61 16.49 -4.55
N GLY A 267 11.47 15.17 -4.77
CA GLY A 267 12.37 14.40 -5.64
C GLY A 267 13.46 13.59 -4.96
N GLN A 268 13.50 13.43 -3.65
CA GLN A 268 14.35 12.41 -3.01
C GLN A 268 13.78 11.01 -3.30
N ARG A 269 14.21 10.40 -4.40
CA ARG A 269 13.94 9.01 -4.77
C ARG A 269 15.11 8.13 -4.44
#